data_612ca22fff1c568edb469f3c9ec7cb03
#
_entry.id   612ca22fff1c568edb469f3c9ec7cb03
#
_cell.length_a   1.000
_cell.length_b   1.000
_cell.length_c   1.000
_cell.angle_alpha   90.00
_cell.angle_beta   90.00
_cell.angle_gamma   90.00
#
_symmetry.space_group_name_H-M   'P 1'
#
loop_
_entity.id
_entity.type
_entity.pdbx_description
1 polymer ?
#
loop_
_entity_poly.entity_id
_entity_poly.type
_entity_poly.pdbx_seq_one_letter_code
_entity_poly.pdbx_strand_id
1 'polypeptide(L)'
;SGPGHFTPTLENERPLNIYGFSKLAFDHHVRRRIAEGSLPITVVGLRYFNVYGPREAHKGRMASVIHHFSKQIVDTGKVQLFEGSGGYGNGEQRRDFVFVRDLAQLNLYFAQAGPWAPKAGEKRQTWQAVVNAGSGRSRSFNEVARALMQVHGNARIEYIPFPSDLDARYQHFTEADLTGLRETGCDLPATSLEDGVRETFAQTEPMLV
;
A
#
# COMPACT_ATOMS: atom_id res chain seq x y z
N SER A 1 -3.34 -1.78 19.55
CA SER A 1 -4.27 -1.12 18.66
C SER A 1 -5.10 -2.20 17.99
N GLY A 2 -6.41 -2.21 18.32
CA GLY A 2 -7.37 -3.13 17.70
C GLY A 2 -7.53 -2.88 16.19
N PRO A 3 -8.37 -3.69 15.51
CA PRO A 3 -8.67 -3.54 14.10
C PRO A 3 -9.50 -2.27 13.86
N GLY A 4 -8.86 -1.10 13.97
CA GLY A 4 -9.43 0.18 13.60
C GLY A 4 -9.08 0.49 12.14
N HIS A 5 -10.01 1.05 11.39
CA HIS A 5 -9.73 1.58 10.07
C HIS A 5 -8.67 2.68 10.19
N PHE A 6 -7.68 2.65 9.31
CA PHE A 6 -6.63 3.67 9.27
C PHE A 6 -7.18 4.95 8.61
N THR A 7 -7.97 5.70 9.38
CA THR A 7 -8.50 7.00 8.95
C THR A 7 -7.39 8.06 9.03
N PRO A 8 -7.20 8.89 8.00
CA PRO A 8 -6.13 9.89 7.98
C PRO A 8 -6.49 11.14 8.82
N THR A 9 -6.73 10.96 10.12
CA THR A 9 -7.01 12.03 11.09
C THR A 9 -5.76 12.39 11.89
N LEU A 10 -5.72 13.61 12.44
CA LEU A 10 -4.61 14.06 13.29
C LEU A 10 -4.39 13.17 14.52
N GLU A 11 -5.45 12.58 15.06
CA GLU A 11 -5.39 11.67 16.22
C GLU A 11 -4.64 10.38 15.91
N ASN A 12 -4.68 9.93 14.66
CA ASN A 12 -4.03 8.72 14.17
C ASN A 12 -2.59 8.97 13.67
N GLU A 13 -2.12 10.21 13.66
CA GLU A 13 -0.78 10.59 13.21
C GLU A 13 0.27 10.32 14.27
N ARG A 14 0.48 9.04 14.61
CA ARG A 14 1.48 8.56 15.60
C ARG A 14 2.50 7.67 14.92
N PRO A 15 3.60 8.23 14.37
CA PRO A 15 4.60 7.45 13.66
C PRO A 15 5.33 6.49 14.62
N LEU A 16 5.48 5.23 14.22
CA LEU A 16 6.15 4.20 15.01
C LEU A 16 7.68 4.22 14.87
N ASN A 17 8.20 4.94 13.87
CA ASN A 17 9.63 4.99 13.57
C ASN A 17 10.01 6.30 12.85
N ILE A 18 11.32 6.50 12.67
CA ILE A 18 11.86 7.72 12.05
C ILE A 18 11.40 7.90 10.59
N TYR A 19 11.19 6.82 9.85
CA TYR A 19 10.65 6.89 8.50
C TYR A 19 9.21 7.43 8.49
N GLY A 20 8.32 6.87 9.32
CA GLY A 20 6.96 7.37 9.49
C GLY A 20 6.96 8.83 9.96
N PHE A 21 7.85 9.21 10.89
CA PHE A 21 8.00 10.58 11.33
C PHE A 21 8.40 11.52 10.18
N SER A 22 9.33 11.13 9.32
CA SER A 22 9.72 11.96 8.17
C SER A 22 8.57 12.26 7.21
N LYS A 23 7.67 11.27 7.01
CA LYS A 23 6.46 11.45 6.19
C LYS A 23 5.47 12.41 6.85
N LEU A 24 5.22 12.24 8.15
CA LEU A 24 4.36 13.13 8.92
C LEU A 24 4.90 14.58 8.96
N ALA A 25 6.21 14.75 9.14
CA ALA A 25 6.84 16.06 9.11
C ALA A 25 6.64 16.77 7.77
N PHE A 26 6.69 16.02 6.65
CA PHE A 26 6.38 16.55 5.33
C PHE A 26 4.90 16.96 5.21
N ASP A 27 3.96 16.13 5.68
CA ASP A 27 2.53 16.46 5.69
C ASP A 27 2.28 17.75 6.47
N HIS A 28 2.90 17.90 7.65
CA HIS A 28 2.78 19.12 8.47
C HIS A 28 3.36 20.34 7.76
N HIS A 29 4.50 20.18 7.06
CA HIS A 29 5.09 21.28 6.28
C HIS A 29 4.14 21.74 5.18
N VAL A 30 3.58 20.82 4.41
CA VAL A 30 2.63 21.11 3.34
C VAL A 30 1.38 21.82 3.90
N ARG A 31 0.76 21.27 4.96
CA ARG A 31 -0.41 21.88 5.62
C ARG A 31 -0.15 23.30 6.07
N ARG A 32 1.03 23.56 6.66
CA ARG A 32 1.42 24.92 7.08
C ARG A 32 1.52 25.87 5.89
N ARG A 33 2.20 25.45 4.81
CA ARG A 33 2.34 26.27 3.58
C ARG A 33 0.99 26.61 2.96
N ILE A 34 0.06 25.69 3.05
CA ILE A 34 -1.31 25.86 2.62
C ILE A 34 -2.03 26.90 3.48
N ALA A 35 -1.96 26.77 4.82
CA ALA A 35 -2.60 27.67 5.77
C ALA A 35 -2.05 29.11 5.66
N GLU A 36 -0.77 29.26 5.33
CA GLU A 36 -0.11 30.55 5.07
C GLU A 36 -0.48 31.17 3.71
N GLY A 37 -1.26 30.47 2.87
CA GLY A 37 -1.58 30.90 1.50
C GLY A 37 -0.39 30.92 0.54
N SER A 38 0.72 30.28 0.93
CA SER A 38 1.97 30.27 0.16
C SER A 38 2.07 29.14 -0.88
N LEU A 39 1.00 28.31 -1.01
CA LEU A 39 0.84 27.27 -2.04
C LEU A 39 -0.44 27.53 -2.86
N PRO A 40 -0.39 28.33 -3.92
CA PRO A 40 -1.56 28.65 -4.75
C PRO A 40 -1.87 27.53 -5.77
N ILE A 41 -1.74 26.27 -5.34
CA ILE A 41 -1.94 25.08 -6.18
C ILE A 41 -2.82 24.07 -5.45
N THR A 42 -3.48 23.19 -6.20
CA THR A 42 -4.13 22.01 -5.65
C THR A 42 -3.08 21.00 -5.17
N VAL A 43 -3.23 20.50 -3.94
CA VAL A 43 -2.33 19.51 -3.36
C VAL A 43 -3.15 18.33 -2.87
N VAL A 44 -2.77 17.13 -3.32
CA VAL A 44 -3.33 15.86 -2.85
C VAL A 44 -2.22 15.00 -2.28
N GLY A 45 -2.28 14.73 -0.99
CA GLY A 45 -1.40 13.78 -0.31
C GLY A 45 -1.97 12.37 -0.41
N LEU A 46 -1.26 11.45 -1.05
CA LEU A 46 -1.64 10.05 -1.16
C LEU A 46 -0.84 9.20 -0.16
N ARG A 47 -1.52 8.62 0.83
CA ARG A 47 -0.92 7.70 1.79
C ARG A 47 -0.99 6.28 1.23
N TYR A 48 0.10 5.85 0.60
CA TYR A 48 0.22 4.52 0.03
C TYR A 48 0.32 3.45 1.11
N PHE A 49 -0.49 2.40 0.95
CA PHE A 49 -0.40 1.18 1.74
C PHE A 49 0.68 0.25 1.16
N ASN A 50 0.56 -1.06 1.30
CA ASN A 50 1.59 -2.00 0.87
C ASN A 50 1.58 -2.19 -0.66
N VAL A 51 2.32 -1.35 -1.36
CA VAL A 51 2.39 -1.36 -2.83
C VAL A 51 3.20 -2.55 -3.32
N TYR A 52 2.69 -3.23 -4.34
CA TYR A 52 3.40 -4.29 -5.06
C TYR A 52 3.14 -4.22 -6.57
N GLY A 53 3.98 -4.88 -7.35
CA GLY A 53 3.80 -4.97 -8.80
C GLY A 53 5.05 -5.44 -9.52
N PRO A 54 5.08 -5.38 -10.86
CA PRO A 54 6.22 -5.82 -11.64
C PRO A 54 7.45 -4.90 -11.45
N ARG A 55 8.63 -5.40 -11.84
CA ARG A 55 9.90 -4.64 -11.92
C ARG A 55 10.44 -4.18 -10.56
N GLU A 56 10.25 -4.95 -9.50
CA GLU A 56 10.76 -4.60 -8.17
C GLU A 56 12.19 -5.07 -7.87
N ALA A 57 12.79 -5.89 -8.71
CA ALA A 57 14.09 -6.53 -8.44
C ALA A 57 15.21 -5.52 -8.11
N HIS A 58 15.21 -4.34 -8.75
CA HIS A 58 16.20 -3.28 -8.51
C HIS A 58 16.12 -2.67 -7.09
N LYS A 59 15.00 -2.84 -6.38
CA LYS A 59 14.81 -2.31 -5.02
C LYS A 59 15.55 -3.12 -3.95
N GLY A 60 16.06 -4.31 -4.28
CA GLY A 60 16.75 -5.19 -3.34
C GLY A 60 15.89 -5.45 -2.10
N ARG A 61 16.42 -5.19 -0.92
CA ARG A 61 15.72 -5.41 0.37
C ARG A 61 14.45 -4.58 0.56
N MET A 62 14.28 -3.51 -0.21
CA MET A 62 13.11 -2.61 -0.14
C MET A 62 11.97 -3.02 -1.10
N ALA A 63 12.14 -4.12 -1.82
CA ALA A 63 11.06 -4.69 -2.63
C ALA A 63 9.90 -5.16 -1.74
N SER A 64 8.71 -5.29 -2.33
CA SER A 64 7.53 -5.78 -1.60
C SER A 64 7.72 -7.20 -1.08
N VAL A 65 6.97 -7.56 -0.05
CA VAL A 65 6.96 -8.93 0.46
C VAL A 65 6.50 -9.93 -0.61
N ILE A 66 5.62 -9.52 -1.52
CA ILE A 66 5.17 -10.33 -2.65
C ILE A 66 6.34 -10.70 -3.57
N HIS A 67 7.23 -9.73 -3.87
CA HIS A 67 8.46 -10.00 -4.62
C HIS A 67 9.39 -10.95 -3.87
N HIS A 68 9.60 -10.74 -2.57
CA HIS A 68 10.47 -11.61 -1.77
C HIS A 68 9.92 -13.04 -1.65
N PHE A 69 8.62 -13.20 -1.43
CA PHE A 69 8.00 -14.51 -1.36
C PHE A 69 8.04 -15.24 -2.70
N SER A 70 7.77 -14.53 -3.81
CA SER A 70 7.95 -15.07 -5.15
C SER A 70 9.36 -15.61 -5.36
N LYS A 71 10.37 -14.82 -4.99
CA LYS A 71 11.77 -15.24 -5.10
C LYS A 71 12.06 -16.48 -4.23
N GLN A 72 11.58 -16.54 -3.00
CA GLN A 72 11.74 -17.71 -2.14
C GLN A 72 11.12 -18.96 -2.79
N ILE A 73 9.91 -18.85 -3.34
CA ILE A 73 9.23 -19.98 -4.01
C ILE A 73 10.05 -20.48 -5.19
N VAL A 74 10.52 -19.57 -6.06
CA VAL A 74 11.31 -19.92 -7.26
C VAL A 74 12.64 -20.54 -6.87
N ASP A 75 13.35 -19.97 -5.90
CA ASP A 75 14.71 -20.41 -5.52
C ASP A 75 14.70 -21.70 -4.70
N THR A 76 13.67 -21.93 -3.88
CA THR A 76 13.71 -23.00 -2.85
C THR A 76 12.48 -23.91 -2.81
N GLY A 77 11.43 -23.60 -3.56
CA GLY A 77 10.15 -24.31 -3.47
C GLY A 77 9.40 -24.09 -2.14
N LYS A 78 9.77 -23.03 -1.39
CA LYS A 78 9.17 -22.71 -0.09
C LYS A 78 8.91 -21.24 0.05
N VAL A 79 7.95 -20.88 0.90
CA VAL A 79 7.78 -19.51 1.39
C VAL A 79 7.75 -19.52 2.92
N GLN A 80 8.58 -18.68 3.53
CA GLN A 80 8.66 -18.57 4.99
C GLN A 80 7.76 -17.44 5.49
N LEU A 81 6.83 -17.81 6.36
CA LEU A 81 5.93 -16.90 7.05
C LEU A 81 6.25 -16.89 8.54
N PHE A 82 6.00 -15.79 9.21
CA PHE A 82 6.14 -15.73 10.65
C PHE A 82 5.03 -16.52 11.36
N GLU A 83 5.39 -17.14 12.47
CA GLU A 83 4.45 -17.67 13.44
C GLU A 83 3.54 -16.58 13.99
N GLY A 84 2.52 -16.99 14.73
CA GLY A 84 1.51 -16.10 15.30
C GLY A 84 2.12 -15.07 16.27
N SER A 85 1.62 -13.84 16.19
CA SER A 85 1.98 -12.75 17.10
C SER A 85 0.85 -11.72 17.16
N GLY A 86 0.78 -10.95 18.23
CA GLY A 86 -0.22 -9.88 18.38
C GLY A 86 -1.67 -10.36 18.31
N GLY A 87 -1.96 -11.60 18.71
CA GLY A 87 -3.30 -12.19 18.66
C GLY A 87 -3.68 -12.86 17.34
N TYR A 88 -2.76 -12.88 16.37
CA TYR A 88 -2.94 -13.55 15.07
C TYR A 88 -2.28 -14.93 15.08
N GLY A 89 -2.87 -15.89 14.37
CA GLY A 89 -2.24 -17.20 14.12
C GLY A 89 -1.07 -17.11 13.14
N ASN A 90 -0.45 -18.26 12.87
CA ASN A 90 0.71 -18.37 11.97
C ASN A 90 0.38 -17.85 10.57
N GLY A 91 1.10 -16.83 10.12
CA GLY A 91 0.91 -16.19 8.81
C GLY A 91 -0.40 -15.40 8.66
N GLU A 92 -1.17 -15.20 9.74
CA GLU A 92 -2.46 -14.52 9.70
C GLU A 92 -2.39 -13.02 10.00
N GLN A 93 -1.21 -12.47 10.26
CA GLN A 93 -1.04 -11.02 10.27
C GLN A 93 -1.48 -10.44 8.92
N ARG A 94 -2.09 -9.26 8.93
CA ARG A 94 -2.81 -8.74 7.76
C ARG A 94 -2.28 -7.40 7.27
N ARG A 95 -2.27 -7.22 5.96
CA ARG A 95 -1.91 -5.95 5.30
C ARG A 95 -2.90 -5.62 4.19
N ASP A 96 -3.09 -4.35 3.97
CA ASP A 96 -3.71 -3.86 2.75
C ASP A 96 -2.64 -3.82 1.65
N PHE A 97 -2.71 -4.78 0.73
CA PHE A 97 -1.86 -4.86 -0.44
C PHE A 97 -2.54 -4.17 -1.61
N VAL A 98 -1.87 -3.23 -2.24
CA VAL A 98 -2.40 -2.45 -3.36
C VAL A 98 -1.51 -2.60 -4.60
N PHE A 99 -2.14 -2.90 -5.72
CA PHE A 99 -1.42 -3.10 -6.98
C PHE A 99 -0.94 -1.76 -7.56
N VAL A 100 0.29 -1.70 -8.02
CA VAL A 100 0.93 -0.45 -8.47
C VAL A 100 0.20 0.23 -9.62
N ARG A 101 -0.47 -0.53 -10.51
CA ARG A 101 -1.26 0.03 -11.60
C ARG A 101 -2.47 0.82 -11.10
N ASP A 102 -3.12 0.35 -10.03
CA ASP A 102 -4.26 1.06 -9.44
C ASP A 102 -3.80 2.41 -8.87
N LEU A 103 -2.61 2.44 -8.25
CA LEU A 103 -2.01 3.69 -7.79
C LEU A 103 -1.63 4.62 -8.93
N ALA A 104 -1.12 4.08 -10.04
CA ALA A 104 -0.85 4.90 -11.23
C ALA A 104 -2.13 5.54 -11.77
N GLN A 105 -3.22 4.79 -11.85
CA GLN A 105 -4.53 5.30 -12.25
C GLN A 105 -5.05 6.35 -11.26
N LEU A 106 -4.88 6.12 -9.96
CA LEU A 106 -5.25 7.09 -8.93
C LEU A 106 -4.48 8.41 -9.06
N ASN A 107 -3.17 8.35 -9.31
CA ASN A 107 -2.36 9.54 -9.56
C ASN A 107 -2.85 10.29 -10.82
N LEU A 108 -3.16 9.57 -11.90
CA LEU A 108 -3.70 10.17 -13.12
C LEU A 108 -5.07 10.79 -12.90
N TYR A 109 -5.95 10.14 -12.14
CA TYR A 109 -7.24 10.70 -11.75
C TYR A 109 -7.06 12.07 -11.08
N PHE A 110 -6.20 12.15 -10.08
CA PHE A 110 -5.95 13.40 -9.37
C PHE A 110 -5.22 14.45 -10.23
N ALA A 111 -4.40 14.05 -11.18
CA ALA A 111 -3.72 14.97 -12.09
C ALA A 111 -4.64 15.54 -13.18
N GLN A 112 -5.62 14.78 -13.66
CA GLN A 112 -6.39 15.12 -14.87
C GLN A 112 -7.85 15.48 -14.60
N ALA A 113 -8.52 14.79 -13.68
CA ALA A 113 -9.97 14.80 -13.56
C ALA A 113 -10.48 14.95 -12.12
N GLY A 114 -9.64 15.41 -11.21
CA GLY A 114 -10.05 15.56 -9.82
C GLY A 114 -11.21 16.55 -9.65
N PRO A 115 -11.90 16.54 -8.49
CA PRO A 115 -13.09 17.37 -8.23
C PRO A 115 -12.82 18.89 -8.30
N TRP A 116 -11.58 19.29 -8.41
CA TRP A 116 -11.10 20.65 -8.61
C TRP A 116 -10.90 21.02 -10.09
N ALA A 117 -11.12 20.10 -11.02
CA ALA A 117 -11.08 20.46 -12.44
C ALA A 117 -12.16 21.51 -12.70
N PRO A 118 -11.81 22.74 -13.12
CA PRO A 118 -12.80 23.80 -13.31
C PRO A 118 -13.74 23.38 -14.43
N LYS A 119 -15.02 23.50 -14.20
CA LYS A 119 -16.00 23.46 -15.29
C LYS A 119 -15.78 24.68 -16.18
N ALA A 120 -16.20 24.57 -17.45
CA ALA A 120 -16.05 25.66 -18.40
C ALA A 120 -16.61 26.97 -17.83
N GLY A 121 -15.75 27.98 -17.69
CA GLY A 121 -16.10 29.29 -17.12
C GLY A 121 -15.91 29.46 -15.61
N GLU A 122 -15.54 28.41 -14.87
CA GLU A 122 -15.26 28.51 -13.42
C GLU A 122 -13.78 28.81 -13.16
N LYS A 123 -13.51 29.62 -12.11
CA LYS A 123 -12.14 29.81 -11.63
C LYS A 123 -11.67 28.52 -10.94
N ARG A 124 -10.44 28.10 -11.22
CA ARG A 124 -9.80 26.97 -10.56
C ARG A 124 -9.81 27.19 -9.04
N GLN A 125 -10.49 26.32 -8.31
CA GLN A 125 -10.43 26.31 -6.85
C GLN A 125 -9.21 25.51 -6.40
N THR A 126 -8.49 26.03 -5.40
CA THR A 126 -7.46 25.24 -4.73
C THR A 126 -8.12 24.24 -3.82
N TRP A 127 -7.80 22.98 -4.00
CA TRP A 127 -8.30 21.88 -3.17
C TRP A 127 -7.15 21.19 -2.47
N GLN A 128 -7.45 20.69 -1.28
CA GLN A 128 -6.44 20.10 -0.44
C GLN A 128 -7.02 18.92 0.30
N ALA A 129 -6.41 17.76 0.15
CA ALA A 129 -6.76 16.58 0.92
C ALA A 129 -5.56 15.68 1.14
N VAL A 130 -5.64 14.90 2.21
CA VAL A 130 -4.81 13.73 2.42
C VAL A 130 -5.74 12.53 2.43
N VAL A 131 -5.55 11.60 1.51
CA VAL A 131 -6.39 10.41 1.36
C VAL A 131 -5.56 9.14 1.40
N ASN A 132 -6.14 8.07 1.90
CA ASN A 132 -5.50 6.76 1.84
C ASN A 132 -5.57 6.20 0.42
N ALA A 133 -4.47 5.59 0.00
CA ALA A 133 -4.30 4.94 -1.30
C ALA A 133 -3.94 3.46 -1.06
N GLY A 134 -4.96 2.67 -0.82
CA GLY A 134 -4.92 1.23 -0.59
C GLY A 134 -6.00 0.51 -1.39
N SER A 135 -6.16 -0.78 -1.18
CA SER A 135 -7.23 -1.58 -1.76
C SER A 135 -8.53 -1.51 -0.94
N GLY A 136 -8.46 -1.08 0.33
CA GLY A 136 -9.56 -1.12 1.29
C GLY A 136 -9.88 -2.54 1.78
N ARG A 137 -8.98 -3.51 1.56
CA ARG A 137 -9.14 -4.90 1.97
C ARG A 137 -7.84 -5.47 2.52
N SER A 138 -7.83 -5.77 3.80
CA SER A 138 -6.68 -6.45 4.40
C SER A 138 -6.63 -7.92 3.99
N ARG A 139 -5.43 -8.41 3.67
CA ARG A 139 -5.16 -9.79 3.30
C ARG A 139 -4.05 -10.36 4.19
N SER A 140 -4.16 -11.63 4.57
CA SER A 140 -3.13 -12.29 5.37
C SER A 140 -1.92 -12.67 4.54
N PHE A 141 -0.77 -12.88 5.20
CA PHE A 141 0.41 -13.39 4.51
C PHE A 141 0.20 -14.82 3.98
N ASN A 142 -0.66 -15.60 4.62
CA ASN A 142 -1.10 -16.90 4.09
C ASN A 142 -1.84 -16.75 2.75
N GLU A 143 -2.72 -15.74 2.62
CA GLU A 143 -3.43 -15.47 1.37
C GLU A 143 -2.45 -15.04 0.27
N VAL A 144 -1.46 -14.21 0.59
CA VAL A 144 -0.39 -13.83 -0.34
C VAL A 144 0.40 -15.04 -0.82
N ALA A 145 0.82 -15.91 0.11
CA ALA A 145 1.55 -17.12 -0.23
C ALA A 145 0.73 -18.03 -1.16
N ARG A 146 -0.55 -18.24 -0.86
CA ARG A 146 -1.44 -19.05 -1.72
C ARG A 146 -1.61 -18.45 -3.12
N ALA A 147 -1.78 -17.13 -3.23
CA ALA A 147 -1.88 -16.46 -4.54
C ALA A 147 -0.60 -16.66 -5.36
N LEU A 148 0.58 -16.56 -4.74
CA LEU A 148 1.86 -16.81 -5.40
C LEU A 148 2.03 -18.27 -5.81
N MET A 149 1.59 -19.22 -4.97
CA MET A 149 1.63 -20.65 -5.29
C MET A 149 0.74 -21.00 -6.50
N GLN A 150 -0.37 -20.28 -6.72
CA GLN A 150 -1.18 -20.45 -7.93
C GLN A 150 -0.44 -20.04 -9.20
N VAL A 151 0.48 -19.09 -9.12
CA VAL A 151 1.26 -18.61 -10.27
C VAL A 151 2.51 -19.44 -10.50
N HIS A 152 3.25 -19.77 -9.44
CA HIS A 152 4.56 -20.44 -9.53
C HIS A 152 4.48 -21.96 -9.44
N GLY A 153 3.31 -22.51 -9.12
CA GLY A 153 3.11 -23.96 -8.94
C GLY A 153 3.38 -24.42 -7.51
N ASN A 154 3.65 -25.71 -7.35
CA ASN A 154 3.77 -26.34 -6.05
C ASN A 154 4.93 -25.79 -5.20
N ALA A 155 4.57 -25.12 -4.14
CA ALA A 155 5.48 -24.71 -3.08
C ALA A 155 4.86 -25.11 -1.72
N ARG A 156 5.63 -24.99 -0.66
CA ARG A 156 5.14 -25.21 0.71
C ARG A 156 5.32 -23.99 1.57
N ILE A 157 4.36 -23.75 2.46
CA ILE A 157 4.48 -22.75 3.50
C ILE A 157 5.27 -23.36 4.67
N GLU A 158 6.28 -22.64 5.14
CA GLU A 158 7.05 -22.96 6.32
C GLU A 158 6.89 -21.81 7.33
N TYR A 159 6.48 -22.12 8.56
CA TYR A 159 6.36 -21.11 9.59
C TYR A 159 7.65 -21.02 10.39
N ILE A 160 8.16 -19.81 10.58
CA ILE A 160 9.39 -19.52 11.31
C ILE A 160 9.07 -18.65 12.52
N PRO A 161 9.85 -18.75 13.61
CA PRO A 161 9.63 -17.95 14.81
C PRO A 161 9.52 -16.46 14.51
N PHE A 162 8.56 -15.80 15.17
CA PHE A 162 8.43 -14.35 15.05
C PHE A 162 9.63 -13.67 15.72
N PRO A 163 10.36 -12.75 15.02
CA PRO A 163 11.52 -12.07 15.60
C PRO A 163 11.12 -11.20 16.80
N SER A 164 11.70 -11.47 17.96
CA SER A 164 11.37 -10.79 19.22
C SER A 164 11.67 -9.28 19.22
N ASP A 165 12.64 -8.84 18.43
CA ASP A 165 13.01 -7.43 18.27
C ASP A 165 11.99 -6.63 17.42
N LEU A 166 11.14 -7.31 16.68
CA LEU A 166 10.08 -6.69 15.88
C LEU A 166 8.76 -6.51 16.65
N ASP A 167 8.48 -7.29 17.66
CA ASP A 167 7.14 -7.41 18.27
C ASP A 167 6.56 -6.06 18.72
N ALA A 168 7.35 -5.22 19.38
CA ALA A 168 6.92 -3.89 19.84
C ALA A 168 6.70 -2.86 18.72
N ARG A 169 7.19 -3.10 17.50
CA ARG A 169 7.17 -2.15 16.38
C ARG A 169 6.44 -2.68 15.15
N TYR A 170 5.94 -3.91 15.24
CA TYR A 170 5.28 -4.56 14.12
C TYR A 170 3.80 -4.21 14.04
N GLN A 171 3.37 -3.80 12.88
CA GLN A 171 1.94 -3.61 12.61
C GLN A 171 1.32 -4.94 12.24
N HIS A 172 0.49 -5.50 13.11
CA HIS A 172 -0.17 -6.79 12.85
C HIS A 172 -1.36 -6.68 11.89
N PHE A 173 -1.90 -5.49 11.72
CA PHE A 173 -3.04 -5.20 10.86
C PHE A 173 -2.91 -3.84 10.19
N THR A 174 -3.19 -3.76 8.89
CA THR A 174 -3.45 -2.51 8.17
C THR A 174 -4.56 -2.70 7.16
N GLU A 175 -5.50 -1.74 7.11
CA GLU A 175 -6.56 -1.67 6.10
C GLU A 175 -6.89 -0.19 5.84
N ALA A 176 -6.90 0.21 4.58
CA ALA A 176 -7.16 1.60 4.22
C ALA A 176 -8.64 1.94 4.40
N ASP A 177 -8.93 2.98 5.16
CA ASP A 177 -10.22 3.65 5.08
C ASP A 177 -10.25 4.49 3.80
N LEU A 178 -11.08 4.10 2.86
CA LEU A 178 -11.24 4.76 1.55
C LEU A 178 -12.38 5.79 1.52
N THR A 179 -13.00 6.10 2.66
CA THR A 179 -14.10 7.07 2.73
C THR A 179 -13.69 8.41 2.15
N GLY A 180 -12.58 8.98 2.63
CA GLY A 180 -12.05 10.26 2.12
C GLY A 180 -11.68 10.22 0.63
N LEU A 181 -11.25 9.06 0.11
CA LEU A 181 -11.01 8.90 -1.33
C LEU A 181 -12.32 8.96 -2.13
N ARG A 182 -13.35 8.24 -1.68
CA ARG A 182 -14.67 8.24 -2.34
C ARG A 182 -15.35 9.61 -2.30
N GLU A 183 -15.19 10.35 -1.22
CA GLU A 183 -15.68 11.73 -1.09
C GLU A 183 -15.10 12.68 -2.15
N THR A 184 -13.93 12.35 -2.72
CA THR A 184 -13.37 13.09 -3.87
C THR A 184 -14.04 12.76 -5.20
N GLY A 185 -15.00 11.84 -5.21
CA GLY A 185 -15.63 11.32 -6.44
C GLY A 185 -14.80 10.24 -7.14
N CYS A 186 -13.70 9.82 -6.55
CA CYS A 186 -12.87 8.72 -7.08
C CYS A 186 -13.47 7.37 -6.69
N ASP A 187 -13.95 6.63 -7.66
CA ASP A 187 -14.51 5.27 -7.51
C ASP A 187 -13.75 4.27 -8.40
N LEU A 188 -12.43 4.37 -8.39
CA LEU A 188 -11.60 3.42 -9.14
C LEU A 188 -11.60 2.06 -8.42
N PRO A 189 -11.94 0.96 -9.13
CA PRO A 189 -11.93 -0.36 -8.55
C PRO A 189 -10.50 -0.80 -8.22
N ALA A 190 -10.31 -1.44 -7.06
CA ALA A 190 -9.04 -2.04 -6.72
C ALA A 190 -8.91 -3.43 -7.37
N THR A 191 -7.75 -3.69 -7.98
CA THR A 191 -7.38 -5.02 -8.49
C THR A 191 -7.33 -6.03 -7.34
N SER A 192 -7.88 -7.22 -7.53
CA SER A 192 -7.79 -8.29 -6.53
C SER A 192 -6.32 -8.70 -6.30
N LEU A 193 -6.00 -9.21 -5.12
CA LEU A 193 -4.65 -9.72 -4.82
C LEU A 193 -4.23 -10.77 -5.84
N GLU A 194 -5.12 -11.70 -6.14
CA GLU A 194 -4.89 -12.83 -7.05
C GLU A 194 -4.60 -12.34 -8.47
N ASP A 195 -5.37 -11.38 -8.98
CA ASP A 195 -5.17 -10.81 -10.32
C ASP A 195 -3.90 -9.97 -10.40
N GLY A 196 -3.65 -9.13 -9.40
CA GLY A 196 -2.44 -8.32 -9.33
C GLY A 196 -1.16 -9.17 -9.21
N VAL A 197 -1.19 -10.26 -8.45
CA VAL A 197 -0.08 -11.24 -8.38
C VAL A 197 0.09 -11.91 -9.74
N ARG A 198 -0.97 -12.39 -10.36
CA ARG A 198 -0.89 -12.99 -11.70
C ARG A 198 -0.31 -12.03 -12.72
N GLU A 199 -0.76 -10.79 -12.74
CA GLU A 199 -0.24 -9.78 -13.68
C GLU A 199 1.22 -9.41 -13.39
N THR A 200 1.61 -9.34 -12.12
CA THR A 200 2.98 -9.04 -11.71
C THR A 200 3.98 -10.01 -12.34
N PHE A 201 3.64 -11.29 -12.41
CA PHE A 201 4.54 -12.35 -12.85
C PHE A 201 4.23 -12.90 -14.26
N ALA A 202 3.10 -12.53 -14.88
CA ALA A 202 2.81 -12.85 -16.28
C ALA A 202 3.70 -12.06 -17.26
N GLN A 203 4.24 -10.92 -16.84
CA GLN A 203 5.11 -10.05 -17.65
C GLN A 203 6.61 -10.40 -17.53
N THR A 204 6.96 -11.57 -17.04
CA THR A 204 8.34 -12.07 -17.05
C THR A 204 8.73 -12.63 -18.42
N GLU A 205 8.45 -11.91 -19.51
CA GLU A 205 9.25 -12.06 -20.72
C GLU A 205 10.59 -11.33 -20.51
N PRO A 206 11.71 -11.93 -20.97
CA PRO A 206 13.02 -11.31 -20.80
C PRO A 206 13.00 -9.94 -21.45
N MET A 207 13.28 -8.89 -20.67
CA MET A 207 13.62 -7.61 -21.26
C MET A 207 14.83 -7.86 -22.17
N LEU A 208 14.63 -7.71 -23.48
CA LEU A 208 15.74 -7.56 -24.42
C LEU A 208 16.63 -6.43 -23.89
N VAL A 209 17.85 -6.77 -23.59
CA VAL A 209 18.95 -5.89 -23.14
C VAL A 209 19.28 -4.89 -24.25
#